data_626a42ec54d6632a66f3c3675edfdb34
#
_entry.id   626a42ec54d6632a66f3c3675edfdb34
#
_cell.length_a   1.000
_cell.length_b   1.000
_cell.length_c   1.000
_cell.angle_alpha   90.00
_cell.angle_beta   90.00
_cell.angle_gamma   90.00
#
_symmetry.space_group_name_H-M   'P 1'
#
loop_
_entity.id
_entity.type
_entity.pdbx_description
1 polymer ?
#
loop_
_entity_poly.entity_id
_entity_poly.type
_entity_poly.pdbx_seq_one_letter_code
_entity_poly.pdbx_strand_id
1 'polypeptide(L)'
;MTGDGFAGATAAMPAGEGAPVPAAHVTAEVTEFAAATLPGWPVAWAATAAAIAGVALTAVGFALAVPVSAVIGVLLILAALGAGAGLTAVAPGEARVVQLLGRYAGTIRAQGLQWVSPLTRRHRISTRIRNHETGVAKVNDADGNPIEIAAVVVWQVADTGKALFGVDSFTSFVAIQTETAVRRVAGSYPYDAHGDGKLSLRENAEEITAGLAAEIADRVRPAGVRVMEARLTRLSYAPEIATAMLRRQQASAVVAARQRIVDGAVGMVEAALDRLSADGVVELDPERKAVMVSNMMVVLCSDQATQPIVNTGTLYQ
;
A
#
# COMPACT_ATOMS: atom_id res chain seq x y z
N MET A 1 26.71 -34.97 66.47
CA MET A 1 27.49 -33.75 66.14
C MET A 1 26.94 -33.28 64.85
N THR A 2 25.91 -32.50 64.94
CA THR A 2 25.81 -31.03 64.78
C THR A 2 26.23 -30.49 63.43
N GLY A 3 25.30 -29.88 62.82
CA GLY A 3 25.47 -28.81 61.85
C GLY A 3 24.36 -28.78 60.81
N ASP A 4 23.39 -28.20 61.05
CA ASP A 4 22.72 -26.93 60.78
C ASP A 4 22.37 -26.71 59.27
N GLY A 5 21.07 -26.55 59.12
CA GLY A 5 20.39 -26.19 57.94
C GLY A 5 20.63 -24.74 57.49
N PHE A 6 20.48 -24.53 56.22
CA PHE A 6 20.23 -23.23 55.63
C PHE A 6 18.96 -23.32 54.79
N ALA A 7 17.85 -22.91 55.41
CA ALA A 7 16.60 -22.60 54.72
C ALA A 7 16.80 -21.23 54.04
N GLY A 8 16.95 -21.22 52.73
CA GLY A 8 16.91 -20.02 51.89
C GLY A 8 15.47 -19.63 51.64
N ALA A 9 14.97 -18.62 52.32
CA ALA A 9 13.68 -17.98 52.08
C ALA A 9 13.73 -17.25 50.72
N THR A 10 13.03 -17.78 49.76
CA THR A 10 12.74 -17.09 48.50
C THR A 10 11.68 -16.01 48.77
N ALA A 11 12.11 -14.78 48.94
CA ALA A 11 11.23 -13.64 49.02
C ALA A 11 10.59 -13.43 47.63
N ALA A 12 9.30 -13.66 47.54
CA ALA A 12 8.47 -13.28 46.41
C ALA A 12 8.44 -11.75 46.33
N MET A 13 8.98 -11.21 45.25
CA MET A 13 8.79 -9.80 44.89
C MET A 13 7.33 -9.57 44.52
N PRO A 14 6.68 -8.52 45.05
CA PRO A 14 5.31 -8.18 44.66
C PRO A 14 5.33 -7.74 43.20
N ALA A 15 4.43 -8.30 42.39
CA ALA A 15 4.15 -7.82 41.03
C ALA A 15 3.73 -6.36 41.10
N GLY A 16 4.61 -5.49 40.67
CA GLY A 16 4.30 -4.07 40.51
C GLY A 16 3.19 -3.93 39.48
N GLU A 17 2.01 -3.53 39.95
CA GLU A 17 0.93 -3.01 39.11
C GLU A 17 1.52 -1.90 38.25
N GLY A 18 1.68 -2.20 36.96
CA GLY A 18 2.09 -1.21 35.99
C GLY A 18 1.05 -0.09 35.95
N ALA A 19 1.41 1.05 36.51
CA ALA A 19 0.60 2.25 36.38
C ALA A 19 0.26 2.45 34.89
N PRO A 20 -0.99 2.77 34.52
CA PRO A 20 -1.34 3.03 33.15
C PRO A 20 -0.45 4.14 32.62
N VAL A 21 0.31 3.84 31.57
CA VAL A 21 1.10 4.83 30.86
C VAL A 21 0.13 5.93 30.45
N PRO A 22 0.33 7.19 30.87
CA PRO A 22 -0.59 8.26 30.52
C PRO A 22 -0.67 8.32 29.01
N ALA A 23 -1.90 8.20 28.50
CA ALA A 23 -2.19 8.29 27.08
C ALA A 23 -1.48 9.53 26.54
N ALA A 24 -0.60 9.31 25.57
CA ALA A 24 0.19 10.34 24.92
C ALA A 24 -0.70 11.57 24.65
N HIS A 25 -0.19 12.72 24.97
CA HIS A 25 -0.82 14.01 24.68
C HIS A 25 -1.43 13.95 23.28
N VAL A 26 -2.75 14.03 23.22
CA VAL A 26 -3.50 14.24 21.98
C VAL A 26 -3.01 15.59 21.47
N THR A 27 -1.98 15.58 20.63
CA THR A 27 -1.60 16.75 19.85
C THR A 27 -2.85 17.16 19.12
N ALA A 28 -3.34 18.38 19.38
CA ALA A 28 -4.53 18.91 18.76
C ALA A 28 -4.49 18.59 17.27
N GLU A 29 -5.45 17.82 16.81
CA GLU A 29 -5.48 17.30 15.43
C GLU A 29 -5.55 18.49 14.48
N VAL A 30 -4.40 18.86 13.91
CA VAL A 30 -4.29 19.97 12.97
C VAL A 30 -5.00 19.54 11.69
N THR A 31 -6.22 20.02 11.49
CA THR A 31 -6.96 19.85 10.23
C THR A 31 -6.70 21.01 9.31
N GLU A 32 -6.59 20.74 8.02
CA GLU A 32 -6.37 21.77 7.01
C GLU A 32 -7.58 22.69 6.90
N PHE A 33 -7.33 24.00 6.91
CA PHE A 33 -8.31 25.03 6.57
C PHE A 33 -7.66 26.06 5.62
N ALA A 34 -8.49 26.75 4.87
CA ALA A 34 -8.02 27.75 3.91
C ALA A 34 -7.43 28.97 4.66
N ALA A 35 -6.23 29.37 4.27
CA ALA A 35 -5.64 30.60 4.79
C ALA A 35 -6.40 31.84 4.29
N ALA A 36 -6.49 32.87 5.11
CA ALA A 36 -6.99 34.18 4.67
C ALA A 36 -5.99 34.81 3.69
N THR A 37 -6.38 34.89 2.42
CA THR A 37 -5.55 35.44 1.34
C THR A 37 -6.30 36.50 0.58
N LEU A 38 -5.57 37.47 0.05
CA LEU A 38 -6.06 38.41 -0.93
C LEU A 38 -5.47 38.11 -2.31
N PRO A 39 -6.18 38.44 -3.40
CA PRO A 39 -5.59 38.31 -4.74
C PRO A 39 -4.33 39.17 -4.82
N GLY A 40 -3.21 38.56 -5.25
CA GLY A 40 -1.90 39.22 -5.18
C GLY A 40 -1.71 40.32 -6.21
N TRP A 41 -2.37 40.25 -7.38
CA TRP A 41 -2.21 41.23 -8.46
C TRP A 41 -2.62 42.67 -8.06
N PRO A 42 -3.81 42.92 -7.44
CA PRO A 42 -4.17 44.24 -7.00
C PRO A 42 -3.19 44.80 -5.96
N VAL A 43 -2.74 43.95 -5.01
CA VAL A 43 -1.75 44.35 -3.99
C VAL A 43 -0.39 44.63 -4.65
N ALA A 44 0.04 43.86 -5.62
CA ALA A 44 1.28 44.13 -6.33
C ALA A 44 1.27 45.47 -7.06
N TRP A 45 0.17 45.78 -7.78
CA TRP A 45 0.01 47.07 -8.42
C TRP A 45 -0.05 48.24 -7.42
N ALA A 46 -0.81 48.07 -6.34
CA ALA A 46 -0.90 49.11 -5.28
C ALA A 46 0.45 49.34 -4.61
N ALA A 47 1.20 48.26 -4.30
CA ALA A 47 2.53 48.39 -3.72
C ALA A 47 3.53 49.07 -4.66
N THR A 48 3.47 48.74 -5.96
CA THR A 48 4.33 49.40 -6.98
C THR A 48 3.99 50.87 -7.13
N ALA A 49 2.70 51.21 -7.19
CA ALA A 49 2.26 52.64 -7.26
C ALA A 49 2.68 53.41 -5.99
N ALA A 50 2.51 52.82 -4.82
CA ALA A 50 2.93 53.42 -3.53
C ALA A 50 4.46 53.61 -3.47
N ALA A 51 5.24 52.66 -3.98
CA ALA A 51 6.69 52.77 -4.05
C ALA A 51 7.13 53.93 -4.96
N ILE A 52 6.53 54.05 -6.16
CA ILE A 52 6.82 55.12 -7.11
C ILE A 52 6.44 56.48 -6.52
N ALA A 53 5.24 56.60 -5.92
CA ALA A 53 4.79 57.82 -5.26
C ALA A 53 5.68 58.18 -4.07
N GLY A 54 6.11 57.18 -3.30
CA GLY A 54 7.03 57.36 -2.18
C GLY A 54 8.39 57.90 -2.61
N VAL A 55 8.96 57.38 -3.68
CA VAL A 55 10.22 57.87 -4.26
C VAL A 55 10.06 59.31 -4.77
N ALA A 56 8.97 59.60 -5.50
CA ALA A 56 8.71 60.96 -6.00
C ALA A 56 8.55 61.99 -4.85
N LEU A 57 7.76 61.63 -3.82
CA LEU A 57 7.57 62.47 -2.64
C LEU A 57 8.88 62.72 -1.86
N THR A 58 9.70 61.69 -1.74
CA THR A 58 11.01 61.80 -1.08
C THR A 58 11.93 62.74 -1.87
N ALA A 59 11.99 62.60 -3.21
CA ALA A 59 12.79 63.43 -4.08
C ALA A 59 12.34 64.92 -4.04
N VAL A 60 11.03 65.16 -4.12
CA VAL A 60 10.44 66.50 -4.01
C VAL A 60 10.72 67.09 -2.65
N GLY A 61 10.61 66.31 -1.57
CA GLY A 61 10.90 66.76 -0.21
C GLY A 61 12.33 67.24 -0.01
N PHE A 62 13.28 66.53 -0.61
CA PHE A 62 14.69 66.95 -0.63
C PHE A 62 14.91 68.20 -1.48
N ALA A 63 14.29 68.26 -2.68
CA ALA A 63 14.49 69.37 -3.64
C ALA A 63 13.91 70.68 -3.11
N LEU A 64 12.75 70.66 -2.41
CA LEU A 64 12.04 71.82 -1.90
C LEU A 64 12.33 72.10 -0.45
N ALA A 65 13.24 71.38 0.22
CA ALA A 65 13.56 71.40 1.62
C ALA A 65 12.33 71.33 2.57
N VAL A 66 11.34 70.49 2.17
CA VAL A 66 10.13 70.17 2.92
C VAL A 66 10.29 68.84 3.65
N PRO A 67 10.71 68.79 4.93
CA PRO A 67 11.04 67.50 5.58
C PRO A 67 9.84 66.62 5.79
N VAL A 68 8.64 67.16 5.89
CA VAL A 68 7.41 66.35 6.08
C VAL A 68 7.12 65.47 4.85
N SER A 69 7.28 66.00 3.65
CA SER A 69 7.05 65.19 2.42
C SER A 69 8.11 64.07 2.24
N ALA A 70 9.35 64.32 2.63
CA ALA A 70 10.39 63.31 2.64
C ALA A 70 10.09 62.15 3.62
N VAL A 71 9.63 62.46 4.83
CA VAL A 71 9.24 61.46 5.83
C VAL A 71 8.04 60.61 5.35
N ILE A 72 7.00 61.24 4.77
CA ILE A 72 5.84 60.55 4.23
C ILE A 72 6.28 59.65 3.06
N GLY A 73 7.17 60.12 2.18
CA GLY A 73 7.71 59.34 1.08
C GLY A 73 8.44 58.08 1.56
N VAL A 74 9.30 58.19 2.59
CA VAL A 74 9.99 57.05 3.19
C VAL A 74 9.00 56.05 3.81
N LEU A 75 7.97 56.53 4.53
CA LEU A 75 6.94 55.67 5.11
C LEU A 75 6.15 54.89 4.03
N LEU A 76 5.83 55.53 2.91
CA LEU A 76 5.18 54.90 1.78
C LEU A 76 6.07 53.79 1.16
N ILE A 77 7.37 54.05 1.02
CA ILE A 77 8.32 53.03 0.51
C ILE A 77 8.38 51.86 1.49
N LEU A 78 8.47 52.09 2.79
CA LEU A 78 8.48 51.01 3.78
C LEU A 78 7.17 50.20 3.77
N ALA A 79 6.03 50.86 3.66
CA ALA A 79 4.73 50.23 3.52
C ALA A 79 4.64 49.38 2.24
N ALA A 80 5.15 49.87 1.09
CA ALA A 80 5.20 49.16 -0.17
C ALA A 80 6.11 47.92 -0.11
N LEU A 81 7.27 48.04 0.55
CA LEU A 81 8.17 46.90 0.78
C LEU A 81 7.52 45.84 1.67
N GLY A 82 6.84 46.26 2.74
CA GLY A 82 6.07 45.38 3.63
C GLY A 82 4.95 44.65 2.87
N ALA A 83 4.19 45.38 2.04
CA ALA A 83 3.15 44.76 1.19
C ALA A 83 3.73 43.78 0.17
N GLY A 84 4.87 44.15 -0.46
CA GLY A 84 5.59 43.27 -1.40
C GLY A 84 6.10 41.99 -0.76
N ALA A 85 6.59 42.04 0.46
CA ALA A 85 7.04 40.88 1.22
C ALA A 85 5.90 39.87 1.52
N GLY A 86 4.64 40.33 1.47
CA GLY A 86 3.44 39.47 1.58
C GLY A 86 3.11 38.67 0.32
N LEU A 87 3.63 39.03 -0.86
CA LEU A 87 3.32 38.37 -2.11
C LEU A 87 3.92 36.95 -2.16
N THR A 88 3.11 35.99 -2.57
CA THR A 88 3.49 34.58 -2.69
C THR A 88 2.93 33.99 -3.96
N ALA A 89 3.79 33.45 -4.81
CA ALA A 89 3.39 32.71 -5.98
C ALA A 89 3.13 31.24 -5.60
N VAL A 90 1.98 30.72 -6.02
CA VAL A 90 1.57 29.32 -5.84
C VAL A 90 1.46 28.66 -7.20
N ALA A 91 2.34 27.69 -7.47
CA ALA A 91 2.35 26.96 -8.73
C ALA A 91 1.28 25.84 -8.73
N PRO A 92 0.83 25.38 -9.91
CA PRO A 92 -0.05 24.21 -10.02
C PRO A 92 0.57 22.97 -9.40
N GLY A 93 -0.21 22.22 -8.59
CA GLY A 93 0.26 21.03 -7.88
C GLY A 93 1.11 21.34 -6.64
N GLU A 94 1.01 22.55 -6.12
CA GLU A 94 1.65 22.98 -4.87
C GLU A 94 0.65 23.64 -3.94
N ALA A 95 0.95 23.54 -2.67
CA ALA A 95 0.26 24.31 -1.62
C ALA A 95 1.28 25.04 -0.76
N ARG A 96 0.86 26.17 -0.20
CA ARG A 96 1.65 26.94 0.75
C ARG A 96 1.01 26.87 2.12
N VAL A 97 1.66 26.19 3.04
CA VAL A 97 1.26 26.17 4.44
C VAL A 97 1.74 27.43 5.11
N VAL A 98 0.82 28.15 5.69
CA VAL A 98 1.06 29.46 6.33
C VAL A 98 1.10 29.29 7.84
N GLN A 99 2.15 29.80 8.45
CA GLN A 99 2.36 29.80 9.90
C GLN A 99 2.56 31.24 10.40
N LEU A 100 1.74 31.67 11.33
CA LEU A 100 1.86 32.96 11.96
C LEU A 100 2.37 32.79 13.39
N LEU A 101 3.55 33.34 13.69
CA LEU A 101 4.16 33.34 15.04
C LEU A 101 4.12 31.92 15.70
N GLY A 102 4.42 30.88 14.93
CA GLY A 102 4.44 29.50 15.43
C GLY A 102 3.10 28.76 15.38
N ARG A 103 1.98 29.47 15.10
CA ARG A 103 0.65 28.84 14.96
C ARG A 103 0.32 28.57 13.49
N TYR A 104 -0.33 27.46 13.22
CA TYR A 104 -0.88 27.16 11.89
C TYR A 104 -1.99 28.18 11.57
N ALA A 105 -1.84 28.89 10.45
CA ALA A 105 -2.76 29.94 10.00
C ALA A 105 -3.50 29.59 8.71
N GLY A 106 -3.43 28.32 8.30
CA GLY A 106 -4.12 27.79 7.13
C GLY A 106 -3.21 27.48 5.94
N THR A 107 -3.80 26.97 4.87
CA THR A 107 -3.11 26.55 3.64
C THR A 107 -3.65 27.30 2.44
N ILE A 108 -2.78 27.73 1.56
CA ILE A 108 -3.09 28.36 0.28
C ILE A 108 -2.99 27.30 -0.81
N ARG A 109 -4.13 26.95 -1.42
CA ARG A 109 -4.19 26.07 -2.60
C ARG A 109 -4.52 26.83 -3.89
N ALA A 110 -5.03 28.08 -3.75
CA ALA A 110 -5.34 28.90 -4.89
C ALA A 110 -4.06 29.22 -5.68
N GLN A 111 -4.09 28.87 -6.97
CA GLN A 111 -2.96 29.08 -7.87
C GLN A 111 -2.80 30.54 -8.25
N GLY A 112 -1.57 30.92 -8.59
CA GLY A 112 -1.23 32.28 -9.00
C GLY A 112 -0.61 33.10 -7.88
N LEU A 113 -0.65 34.41 -8.05
CA LEU A 113 -0.10 35.35 -7.07
C LEU A 113 -1.12 35.61 -5.97
N GLN A 114 -0.77 35.27 -4.77
CA GLN A 114 -1.58 35.47 -3.56
C GLN A 114 -0.83 36.38 -2.57
N TRP A 115 -1.57 37.17 -1.82
CA TRP A 115 -1.01 37.99 -0.80
C TRP A 115 -1.41 37.47 0.59
N VAL A 116 -0.42 37.38 1.47
CA VAL A 116 -0.58 36.97 2.87
C VAL A 116 0.23 37.91 3.73
N SER A 117 -0.14 38.04 5.01
CA SER A 117 0.62 38.88 5.94
C SER A 117 2.12 38.63 5.88
N PRO A 118 2.96 39.64 5.77
CA PRO A 118 4.42 39.51 5.70
C PRO A 118 5.05 38.88 6.95
N LEU A 119 4.35 38.85 8.07
CA LEU A 119 4.79 38.24 9.33
C LEU A 119 4.65 36.72 9.36
N THR A 120 4.17 36.11 8.25
CA THR A 120 3.96 34.67 8.16
C THR A 120 5.16 33.94 7.56
N ARG A 121 5.48 32.76 8.13
CA ARG A 121 6.35 31.79 7.49
C ARG A 121 5.52 30.91 6.54
N ARG A 122 6.08 30.57 5.38
CA ARG A 122 5.39 29.86 4.31
C ARG A 122 6.21 28.63 3.92
N HIS A 123 5.62 27.45 4.10
CA HIS A 123 6.25 26.20 3.73
C HIS A 123 5.61 25.66 2.45
N ARG A 124 6.44 25.30 1.48
CA ARG A 124 6.01 24.74 0.21
C ARG A 124 5.83 23.24 0.35
N ILE A 125 4.64 22.74 0.01
CA ILE A 125 4.34 21.31 -0.03
C ILE A 125 3.82 20.96 -1.42
N SER A 126 4.38 19.92 -2.03
CA SER A 126 3.88 19.39 -3.30
C SER A 126 2.67 18.51 -3.03
N THR A 127 1.57 18.79 -3.73
CA THR A 127 0.34 18.00 -3.70
C THR A 127 0.21 17.07 -4.91
N ARG A 128 1.30 16.94 -5.71
CA ARG A 128 1.35 16.06 -6.87
C ARG A 128 1.35 14.60 -6.42
N ILE A 129 0.88 13.74 -7.30
CA ILE A 129 0.95 12.30 -7.11
C ILE A 129 2.41 11.86 -7.07
N ARG A 130 2.72 10.96 -6.16
CA ARG A 130 4.04 10.37 -5.97
C ARG A 130 3.92 8.85 -5.92
N ASN A 131 4.93 8.18 -6.44
CA ASN A 131 5.09 6.74 -6.31
C ASN A 131 6.18 6.47 -5.27
N HIS A 132 5.94 5.45 -4.47
CA HIS A 132 6.94 4.87 -3.58
C HIS A 132 6.97 3.37 -3.81
N GLU A 133 8.13 2.83 -4.15
CA GLU A 133 8.35 1.39 -4.25
C GLU A 133 9.15 0.94 -3.02
N THR A 134 8.68 -0.12 -2.37
CA THR A 134 9.40 -0.71 -1.24
C THR A 134 10.62 -1.48 -1.76
N GLY A 135 11.65 -1.57 -0.94
CA GLY A 135 12.70 -2.56 -1.18
C GLY A 135 12.11 -3.98 -1.18
N VAL A 136 12.82 -4.92 -1.82
CA VAL A 136 12.46 -6.33 -1.75
C VAL A 136 12.64 -6.81 -0.31
N ALA A 137 11.53 -7.18 0.33
CA ALA A 137 11.52 -7.71 1.68
C ALA A 137 11.44 -9.23 1.64
N LYS A 138 12.33 -9.90 2.38
CA LYS A 138 12.25 -11.34 2.63
C LYS A 138 11.42 -11.56 3.88
N VAL A 139 10.31 -12.25 3.77
CA VAL A 139 9.35 -12.51 4.85
C VAL A 139 8.81 -13.92 4.73
N ASN A 140 8.26 -14.47 5.82
CA ASN A 140 7.56 -15.74 5.77
C ASN A 140 6.08 -15.48 5.47
N ASP A 141 5.50 -16.32 4.61
CA ASP A 141 4.06 -16.35 4.37
C ASP A 141 3.30 -17.00 5.54
N ALA A 142 1.97 -17.13 5.42
CA ALA A 142 1.14 -17.73 6.46
C ALA A 142 1.47 -19.23 6.71
N ASP A 143 2.05 -19.92 5.74
CA ASP A 143 2.49 -21.31 5.84
C ASP A 143 3.93 -21.44 6.37
N GLY A 144 4.61 -20.33 6.63
CA GLY A 144 6.00 -20.30 7.09
C GLY A 144 7.05 -20.40 5.98
N ASN A 145 6.65 -20.32 4.73
CA ASN A 145 7.59 -20.35 3.60
C ASN A 145 8.24 -18.98 3.41
N PRO A 146 9.57 -18.88 3.25
CA PRO A 146 10.21 -17.61 2.95
C PRO A 146 9.92 -17.16 1.51
N ILE A 147 9.36 -15.95 1.40
CA ILE A 147 9.02 -15.29 0.14
C ILE A 147 9.74 -13.94 0.02
N GLU A 148 10.00 -13.51 -1.19
CA GLU A 148 10.43 -12.17 -1.54
C GLU A 148 9.25 -11.39 -2.07
N ILE A 149 8.96 -10.25 -1.42
CA ILE A 149 7.82 -9.39 -1.75
C ILE A 149 8.27 -7.93 -1.86
N ALA A 150 7.72 -7.23 -2.83
CA ALA A 150 7.83 -5.78 -2.95
C ALA A 150 6.49 -5.21 -3.42
N ALA A 151 6.23 -3.95 -3.09
CA ALA A 151 5.02 -3.26 -3.49
C ALA A 151 5.32 -1.83 -3.93
N VAL A 152 4.50 -1.31 -4.83
CA VAL A 152 4.46 0.11 -5.19
C VAL A 152 3.18 0.72 -4.65
N VAL A 153 3.31 1.91 -4.07
CA VAL A 153 2.18 2.69 -3.56
C VAL A 153 2.15 4.04 -4.24
N VAL A 154 1.00 4.37 -4.80
CA VAL A 154 0.70 5.66 -5.42
C VAL A 154 -0.06 6.51 -4.41
N TRP A 155 0.46 7.68 -4.08
CA TRP A 155 -0.09 8.51 -3.04
C TRP A 155 0.07 10.00 -3.31
N GLN A 156 -0.69 10.83 -2.62
CA GLN A 156 -0.58 12.28 -2.67
C GLN A 156 -0.88 12.90 -1.30
N VAL A 157 -0.40 14.12 -1.07
CA VAL A 157 -0.74 14.87 0.14
C VAL A 157 -2.16 15.42 0.00
N ALA A 158 -3.07 14.94 0.86
CA ALA A 158 -4.45 15.39 0.94
C ALA A 158 -4.64 16.51 1.96
N ASP A 159 -3.98 16.41 3.12
CA ASP A 159 -4.00 17.41 4.19
C ASP A 159 -2.56 17.90 4.44
N THR A 160 -2.30 19.14 4.05
CA THR A 160 -0.96 19.72 4.15
C THR A 160 -0.62 20.16 5.57
N GLY A 161 -1.63 20.43 6.40
CA GLY A 161 -1.45 20.74 7.82
C GLY A 161 -0.94 19.53 8.57
N LYS A 162 -1.61 18.37 8.41
CA LYS A 162 -1.16 17.09 8.97
C LYS A 162 0.21 16.69 8.43
N ALA A 163 0.46 16.87 7.14
CA ALA A 163 1.74 16.50 6.51
C ALA A 163 2.93 17.31 7.05
N LEU A 164 2.73 18.56 7.44
CA LEU A 164 3.80 19.41 7.94
C LEU A 164 3.97 19.34 9.46
N PHE A 165 2.88 19.19 10.21
CA PHE A 165 2.87 19.31 11.67
C PHE A 165 2.57 17.99 12.39
N GLY A 166 1.99 17.01 11.71
CA GLY A 166 1.63 15.72 12.30
C GLY A 166 2.78 14.72 12.34
N VAL A 167 3.73 14.84 11.40
CA VAL A 167 4.90 13.95 11.29
C VAL A 167 6.13 14.74 10.89
N ASP A 168 7.29 14.26 11.26
CA ASP A 168 8.56 14.92 10.98
C ASP A 168 8.87 14.94 9.48
N SER A 169 8.69 13.80 8.82
CA SER A 169 8.81 13.64 7.36
C SER A 169 7.71 12.72 6.85
N PHE A 170 6.71 13.28 6.20
CA PHE A 170 5.61 12.48 5.63
C PHE A 170 6.10 11.48 4.57
N THR A 171 7.18 11.77 3.85
CA THR A 171 7.75 10.86 2.86
C THR A 171 8.36 9.63 3.53
N SER A 172 9.20 9.82 4.55
CA SER A 172 9.79 8.72 5.31
C SER A 172 8.73 7.94 6.09
N PHE A 173 7.73 8.65 6.63
CA PHE A 173 6.62 8.01 7.34
C PHE A 173 5.83 7.07 6.42
N VAL A 174 5.46 7.53 5.21
CA VAL A 174 4.79 6.68 4.20
C VAL A 174 5.65 5.48 3.84
N ALA A 175 6.95 5.65 3.63
CA ALA A 175 7.85 4.57 3.29
C ALA A 175 7.86 3.46 4.36
N ILE A 176 8.05 3.83 5.64
CA ILE A 176 8.11 2.90 6.77
C ILE A 176 6.75 2.21 6.98
N GLN A 177 5.65 2.96 6.92
CA GLN A 177 4.31 2.39 7.12
C GLN A 177 3.93 1.44 5.98
N THR A 178 4.32 1.76 4.75
CA THR A 178 4.12 0.88 3.59
C THR A 178 4.88 -0.43 3.74
N GLU A 179 6.16 -0.38 4.10
CA GLU A 179 6.97 -1.59 4.31
C GLU A 179 6.38 -2.47 5.42
N THR A 180 5.94 -1.84 6.51
CA THR A 180 5.30 -2.55 7.64
C THR A 180 3.99 -3.21 7.23
N ALA A 181 3.16 -2.53 6.43
CA ALA A 181 1.90 -3.09 5.92
C ALA A 181 2.14 -4.27 4.96
N VAL A 182 3.12 -4.15 4.06
CA VAL A 182 3.51 -5.22 3.13
C VAL A 182 3.97 -6.47 3.91
N ARG A 183 4.81 -6.31 4.93
CA ARG A 183 5.24 -7.44 5.78
C ARG A 183 4.08 -8.11 6.50
N ARG A 184 3.13 -7.32 7.00
CA ARG A 184 1.96 -7.84 7.69
C ARG A 184 1.06 -8.64 6.75
N VAL A 185 0.75 -8.08 5.57
CA VAL A 185 -0.08 -8.75 4.56
C VAL A 185 0.59 -10.03 4.08
N ALA A 186 1.90 -9.99 3.81
CA ALA A 186 2.67 -11.18 3.43
C ALA A 186 2.55 -12.32 4.44
N GLY A 187 2.65 -12.03 5.74
CA GLY A 187 2.51 -13.04 6.79
C GLY A 187 1.07 -13.49 7.08
N SER A 188 0.07 -12.80 6.54
CA SER A 188 -1.35 -13.12 6.78
C SER A 188 -1.93 -14.08 5.74
N TYR A 189 -1.33 -14.20 4.58
CA TYR A 189 -1.82 -15.01 3.47
C TYR A 189 -0.74 -15.99 2.99
N PRO A 190 -1.11 -17.23 2.59
CA PRO A 190 -0.18 -18.16 1.95
C PRO A 190 0.20 -17.65 0.55
N TYR A 191 1.39 -18.00 0.09
CA TYR A 191 1.84 -17.66 -1.27
C TYR A 191 0.95 -18.32 -2.34
N ASP A 192 0.63 -19.60 -2.18
CA ASP A 192 -0.11 -20.43 -3.13
C ASP A 192 -1.30 -21.10 -2.44
N ALA A 193 -2.45 -21.21 -3.10
CA ALA A 193 -3.62 -21.88 -2.55
C ALA A 193 -3.42 -23.41 -2.62
N HIS A 194 -3.69 -24.08 -1.50
CA HIS A 194 -3.59 -25.54 -1.40
C HIS A 194 -4.97 -26.21 -1.43
N GLY A 195 -5.91 -25.72 -2.24
CA GLY A 195 -7.20 -26.37 -2.47
C GLY A 195 -8.30 -26.08 -1.44
N ASP A 196 -8.02 -25.32 -0.37
CA ASP A 196 -8.96 -25.10 0.74
C ASP A 196 -9.88 -23.87 0.57
N GLY A 197 -9.93 -23.28 -0.61
CA GLY A 197 -10.72 -22.04 -0.84
C GLY A 197 -10.21 -20.82 -0.08
N LYS A 198 -9.01 -20.87 0.48
CA LYS A 198 -8.36 -19.76 1.15
C LYS A 198 -7.77 -18.78 0.14
N LEU A 199 -7.83 -17.50 0.47
CA LEU A 199 -7.17 -16.46 -0.31
C LEU A 199 -5.66 -16.68 -0.31
N SER A 200 -5.02 -16.60 -1.50
CA SER A 200 -3.57 -16.68 -1.66
C SER A 200 -3.02 -15.45 -2.35
N LEU A 201 -1.77 -15.10 -2.03
CA LEU A 201 -1.08 -13.93 -2.58
C LEU A 201 -0.99 -13.98 -4.11
N ARG A 202 -0.92 -15.18 -4.68
CA ARG A 202 -0.76 -15.40 -6.11
C ARG A 202 -2.08 -15.38 -6.88
N GLU A 203 -3.11 -16.05 -6.38
CA GLU A 203 -4.37 -16.24 -7.10
C GLU A 203 -5.36 -15.10 -6.87
N ASN A 204 -5.37 -14.51 -5.66
CA ASN A 204 -6.30 -13.47 -5.26
C ASN A 204 -5.59 -12.10 -5.14
N ALA A 205 -4.66 -11.80 -6.05
CA ALA A 205 -3.83 -10.60 -5.98
C ALA A 205 -4.66 -9.30 -5.94
N GLU A 206 -5.78 -9.22 -6.64
CA GLU A 206 -6.63 -8.01 -6.66
C GLU A 206 -7.27 -7.74 -5.31
N GLU A 207 -7.84 -8.76 -4.67
CA GLU A 207 -8.50 -8.63 -3.36
C GLU A 207 -7.48 -8.29 -2.28
N ILE A 208 -6.33 -8.94 -2.30
CA ILE A 208 -5.25 -8.70 -1.34
C ILE A 208 -4.64 -7.31 -1.53
N THR A 209 -4.46 -6.83 -2.76
CA THR A 209 -3.95 -5.47 -3.02
C THR A 209 -4.96 -4.40 -2.61
N ALA A 210 -6.25 -4.64 -2.75
CA ALA A 210 -7.28 -3.75 -2.20
C ALA A 210 -7.20 -3.67 -0.67
N GLY A 211 -7.05 -4.81 0.00
CA GLY A 211 -6.82 -4.88 1.45
C GLY A 211 -5.53 -4.18 1.88
N LEU A 212 -4.44 -4.38 1.14
CA LEU A 212 -3.17 -3.69 1.37
C LEU A 212 -3.31 -2.17 1.24
N ALA A 213 -4.01 -1.69 0.20
CA ALA A 213 -4.24 -0.26 0.00
C ALA A 213 -5.04 0.36 1.17
N ALA A 214 -6.07 -0.34 1.67
CA ALA A 214 -6.85 0.09 2.83
C ALA A 214 -6.01 0.12 4.11
N GLU A 215 -5.23 -0.92 4.37
CA GLU A 215 -4.32 -1.01 5.53
C GLU A 215 -3.27 0.13 5.51
N ILE A 216 -2.67 0.40 4.34
CA ILE A 216 -1.72 1.50 4.20
C ILE A 216 -2.43 2.84 4.41
N ALA A 217 -3.62 3.04 3.82
CA ALA A 217 -4.38 4.28 3.93
C ALA A 217 -4.69 4.63 5.39
N ASP A 218 -5.09 3.64 6.20
CA ASP A 218 -5.35 3.82 7.61
C ASP A 218 -4.08 4.22 8.39
N ARG A 219 -2.96 3.59 8.08
CA ARG A 219 -1.68 3.86 8.74
C ARG A 219 -1.10 5.23 8.39
N VAL A 220 -1.28 5.72 7.16
CA VAL A 220 -0.71 7.00 6.71
C VAL A 220 -1.64 8.19 6.91
N ARG A 221 -2.88 7.95 7.34
CA ARG A 221 -3.88 9.01 7.65
C ARG A 221 -3.37 10.10 8.60
N PRO A 222 -2.63 9.77 9.68
CA PRO A 222 -2.07 10.79 10.58
C PRO A 222 -1.10 11.76 9.88
N ALA A 223 -0.44 11.31 8.81
CA ALA A 223 0.45 12.13 7.99
C ALA A 223 -0.28 12.97 6.93
N GLY A 224 -1.61 12.98 6.92
CA GLY A 224 -2.39 13.74 5.94
C GLY A 224 -2.23 13.26 4.50
N VAL A 225 -1.84 12.02 4.29
CA VAL A 225 -1.59 11.40 2.99
C VAL A 225 -2.80 10.56 2.58
N ARG A 226 -3.13 10.60 1.30
CA ARG A 226 -4.14 9.73 0.67
C ARG A 226 -3.46 8.74 -0.25
N VAL A 227 -3.71 7.48 -0.03
CA VAL A 227 -3.33 6.40 -0.95
C VAL A 227 -4.34 6.37 -2.08
N MET A 228 -3.84 6.34 -3.31
CA MET A 228 -4.65 6.21 -4.53
C MET A 228 -4.73 4.75 -4.95
N GLU A 229 -3.58 4.06 -4.87
CA GLU A 229 -3.44 2.68 -5.31
C GLU A 229 -2.23 2.04 -4.60
N ALA A 230 -2.32 0.73 -4.35
CA ALA A 230 -1.18 -0.09 -3.97
C ALA A 230 -1.16 -1.35 -4.84
N ARG A 231 0.01 -1.80 -5.26
CA ARG A 231 0.19 -3.02 -6.05
C ARG A 231 1.43 -3.77 -5.61
N LEU A 232 1.38 -5.09 -5.67
CA LEU A 232 2.57 -5.92 -5.50
C LEU A 232 3.37 -5.90 -6.81
N THR A 233 4.66 -5.53 -6.72
CA THR A 233 5.58 -5.48 -7.88
C THR A 233 6.44 -6.73 -7.99
N ARG A 234 6.76 -7.34 -6.87
CA ARG A 234 7.50 -8.60 -6.80
C ARG A 234 6.83 -9.53 -5.81
N LEU A 235 6.66 -10.77 -6.23
CA LEU A 235 6.17 -11.86 -5.40
C LEU A 235 6.78 -13.15 -5.90
N SER A 236 7.70 -13.74 -5.14
CA SER A 236 8.39 -14.99 -5.48
C SER A 236 8.81 -15.74 -4.23
N TYR A 237 8.97 -17.05 -4.33
CA TYR A 237 9.67 -17.78 -3.28
C TYR A 237 11.11 -17.31 -3.17
N ALA A 238 11.63 -17.29 -1.95
CA ALA A 238 13.03 -17.01 -1.73
C ALA A 238 13.92 -18.07 -2.44
N PRO A 239 15.08 -17.68 -2.98
CA PRO A 239 15.93 -18.56 -3.78
C PRO A 239 16.26 -19.89 -3.11
N GLU A 240 16.36 -19.92 -1.78
CA GLU A 240 16.71 -21.09 -1.00
C GLU A 240 15.70 -22.23 -1.12
N ILE A 241 14.42 -21.89 -1.26
CA ILE A 241 13.34 -22.89 -1.34
C ILE A 241 12.70 -22.99 -2.73
N ALA A 242 13.04 -22.09 -3.65
CA ALA A 242 12.41 -22.00 -4.96
C ALA A 242 12.44 -23.34 -5.72
N THR A 243 13.57 -24.04 -5.72
CA THR A 243 13.70 -25.35 -6.37
C THR A 243 12.84 -26.44 -5.70
N ALA A 244 12.76 -26.45 -4.37
CA ALA A 244 11.95 -27.40 -3.63
C ALA A 244 10.45 -27.17 -3.88
N MET A 245 10.02 -25.90 -3.91
CA MET A 245 8.64 -25.51 -4.18
C MET A 245 8.24 -25.82 -5.62
N LEU A 246 9.14 -25.61 -6.60
CA LEU A 246 8.89 -26.00 -7.98
C LEU A 246 8.67 -27.51 -8.10
N ARG A 247 9.49 -28.34 -7.44
CA ARG A 247 9.29 -29.81 -7.41
C ARG A 247 7.96 -30.21 -6.76
N ARG A 248 7.58 -29.54 -5.67
CA ARG A 248 6.28 -29.74 -5.01
C ARG A 248 5.12 -29.40 -5.95
N GLN A 249 5.18 -28.25 -6.63
CA GLN A 249 4.17 -27.85 -7.62
C GLN A 249 4.09 -28.85 -8.79
N GLN A 250 5.22 -29.31 -9.31
CA GLN A 250 5.27 -30.34 -10.35
C GLN A 250 4.61 -31.63 -9.88
N ALA A 251 4.94 -32.09 -8.66
CA ALA A 251 4.32 -33.32 -8.12
C ALA A 251 2.80 -33.18 -7.95
N SER A 252 2.35 -32.03 -7.39
CA SER A 252 0.93 -31.73 -7.23
C SER A 252 0.20 -31.66 -8.59
N ALA A 253 0.83 -31.03 -9.59
CA ALA A 253 0.27 -30.95 -10.94
C ALA A 253 0.13 -32.33 -11.60
N VAL A 254 1.13 -33.23 -11.43
CA VAL A 254 1.06 -34.62 -11.94
C VAL A 254 -0.07 -35.38 -11.26
N VAL A 255 -0.21 -35.26 -9.92
CA VAL A 255 -1.31 -35.94 -9.20
C VAL A 255 -2.67 -35.42 -9.66
N ALA A 256 -2.83 -34.08 -9.76
CA ALA A 256 -4.08 -33.47 -10.23
C ALA A 256 -4.40 -33.88 -11.71
N ALA A 257 -3.40 -33.96 -12.56
CA ALA A 257 -3.58 -34.43 -13.93
C ALA A 257 -4.05 -35.88 -13.96
N ARG A 258 -3.40 -36.76 -13.17
CA ARG A 258 -3.81 -38.16 -13.07
C ARG A 258 -5.23 -38.33 -12.53
N GLN A 259 -5.60 -37.57 -11.52
CA GLN A 259 -6.96 -37.57 -10.99
C GLN A 259 -7.98 -37.25 -12.10
N ARG A 260 -7.74 -36.18 -12.87
CA ARG A 260 -8.62 -35.82 -14.00
C ARG A 260 -8.70 -36.88 -15.08
N ILE A 261 -7.59 -37.60 -15.35
CA ILE A 261 -7.59 -38.72 -16.28
C ILE A 261 -8.46 -39.85 -15.75
N VAL A 262 -8.33 -40.21 -14.47
CA VAL A 262 -9.15 -41.26 -13.85
C VAL A 262 -10.62 -40.87 -13.85
N ASP A 263 -10.98 -39.65 -13.42
CA ASP A 263 -12.36 -39.18 -13.42
C ASP A 263 -12.97 -39.15 -14.82
N GLY A 264 -12.19 -38.71 -15.81
CA GLY A 264 -12.59 -38.78 -17.22
C GLY A 264 -12.74 -40.20 -17.75
N ALA A 265 -11.83 -41.13 -17.37
CA ALA A 265 -11.91 -42.52 -17.77
C ALA A 265 -13.15 -43.22 -17.20
N VAL A 266 -13.47 -42.98 -15.91
CA VAL A 266 -14.70 -43.50 -15.27
C VAL A 266 -15.93 -43.01 -16.02
N GLY A 267 -16.04 -41.67 -16.28
CA GLY A 267 -17.18 -41.14 -17.02
C GLY A 267 -17.32 -41.66 -18.44
N MET A 268 -16.18 -41.91 -19.15
CA MET A 268 -16.20 -42.52 -20.48
C MET A 268 -16.66 -44.00 -20.43
N VAL A 269 -16.22 -44.75 -19.42
CA VAL A 269 -16.62 -46.15 -19.23
C VAL A 269 -18.11 -46.25 -18.89
N GLU A 270 -18.61 -45.40 -18.00
CA GLU A 270 -20.05 -45.33 -17.66
C GLU A 270 -20.88 -45.04 -18.91
N ALA A 271 -20.52 -43.97 -19.66
CA ALA A 271 -21.23 -43.59 -20.86
C ALA A 271 -21.21 -44.69 -21.96
N ALA A 272 -20.10 -45.44 -22.05
CA ALA A 272 -20.00 -46.57 -22.98
C ALA A 272 -20.92 -47.74 -22.59
N LEU A 273 -20.97 -48.11 -21.30
CA LEU A 273 -21.81 -49.16 -20.78
C LEU A 273 -23.29 -48.81 -20.91
N ASP A 274 -23.69 -47.56 -20.63
CA ASP A 274 -25.07 -47.10 -20.77
C ASP A 274 -25.54 -47.18 -22.23
N ARG A 275 -24.70 -46.76 -23.17
CA ARG A 275 -25.00 -46.85 -24.62
C ARG A 275 -25.14 -48.27 -25.08
N LEU A 276 -24.21 -49.16 -24.71
CA LEU A 276 -24.28 -50.58 -25.07
C LEU A 276 -25.55 -51.24 -24.50
N SER A 277 -25.96 -50.86 -23.30
CA SER A 277 -27.19 -51.33 -22.69
C SER A 277 -28.46 -50.80 -23.38
N ALA A 278 -28.46 -49.52 -23.74
CA ALA A 278 -29.59 -48.85 -24.40
C ALA A 278 -29.82 -49.38 -25.84
N ASP A 279 -28.75 -49.61 -26.58
CA ASP A 279 -28.79 -50.07 -27.96
C ASP A 279 -29.02 -51.60 -28.07
N GLY A 280 -29.07 -52.32 -26.95
CA GLY A 280 -29.36 -53.79 -26.92
C GLY A 280 -28.30 -54.63 -27.66
N VAL A 281 -27.09 -54.07 -27.88
CA VAL A 281 -26.07 -54.70 -28.73
C VAL A 281 -25.48 -55.93 -28.07
N VAL A 282 -25.41 -56.00 -26.72
CA VAL A 282 -24.88 -57.12 -25.95
C VAL A 282 -25.54 -57.17 -24.57
N GLU A 283 -26.13 -58.29 -24.21
CA GLU A 283 -26.47 -58.60 -22.82
C GLU A 283 -25.19 -59.03 -22.07
N LEU A 284 -24.65 -58.07 -21.29
CA LEU A 284 -23.43 -58.30 -20.50
C LEU A 284 -23.82 -58.80 -19.11
N ASP A 285 -23.39 -60.00 -18.80
CA ASP A 285 -23.39 -60.56 -17.44
C ASP A 285 -22.50 -59.68 -16.50
N PRO A 286 -22.81 -59.58 -15.21
CA PRO A 286 -22.04 -58.76 -14.23
C PRO A 286 -20.53 -59.05 -14.24
N GLU A 287 -20.13 -60.28 -14.39
CA GLU A 287 -18.72 -60.65 -14.45
C GLU A 287 -18.04 -60.12 -15.73
N ARG A 288 -18.69 -60.25 -16.88
CA ARG A 288 -18.15 -59.71 -18.14
C ARG A 288 -18.10 -58.17 -18.14
N LYS A 289 -19.09 -57.50 -17.54
CA LYS A 289 -19.04 -56.07 -17.29
C LYS A 289 -17.79 -55.70 -16.50
N ALA A 290 -17.51 -56.36 -15.38
CA ALA A 290 -16.36 -56.08 -14.53
C ALA A 290 -15.02 -56.23 -15.28
N VAL A 291 -14.86 -57.30 -16.08
CA VAL A 291 -13.68 -57.50 -16.89
C VAL A 291 -13.52 -56.45 -17.98
N MET A 292 -14.63 -56.05 -18.63
CA MET A 292 -14.61 -55.00 -19.64
C MET A 292 -14.24 -53.64 -19.04
N VAL A 293 -14.83 -53.25 -17.88
CA VAL A 293 -14.49 -52.05 -17.14
C VAL A 293 -13.01 -52.03 -16.77
N SER A 294 -12.49 -53.12 -16.21
CA SER A 294 -11.09 -53.24 -15.85
C SER A 294 -10.16 -53.04 -17.04
N ASN A 295 -10.45 -53.66 -18.15
CA ASN A 295 -9.65 -53.54 -19.37
C ASN A 295 -9.71 -52.13 -19.96
N MET A 296 -10.88 -51.49 -20.00
CA MET A 296 -11.04 -50.11 -20.46
C MET A 296 -10.30 -49.13 -19.55
N MET A 297 -10.41 -49.29 -18.24
CA MET A 297 -9.71 -48.45 -17.27
C MET A 297 -8.18 -48.54 -17.41
N VAL A 298 -7.63 -49.78 -17.62
CA VAL A 298 -6.19 -49.96 -17.88
C VAL A 298 -5.76 -49.21 -19.13
N VAL A 299 -6.53 -49.30 -20.22
CA VAL A 299 -6.20 -48.63 -21.49
C VAL A 299 -6.30 -47.10 -21.34
N LEU A 300 -7.36 -46.61 -20.72
CA LEU A 300 -7.63 -45.15 -20.59
C LEU A 300 -6.73 -44.48 -19.58
N CYS A 301 -6.32 -45.16 -18.50
CA CYS A 301 -5.46 -44.61 -17.45
C CYS A 301 -3.96 -44.88 -17.66
N SER A 302 -3.57 -45.59 -18.72
CA SER A 302 -2.17 -45.89 -19.02
C SER A 302 -1.43 -44.68 -19.59
N ASP A 303 -0.23 -44.39 -19.07
CA ASP A 303 0.67 -43.36 -19.60
C ASP A 303 1.37 -43.77 -20.91
N GLN A 304 1.34 -45.08 -21.28
CA GLN A 304 1.98 -45.61 -22.49
C GLN A 304 0.93 -46.10 -23.45
N ALA A 305 1.21 -45.98 -24.74
CA ALA A 305 0.38 -46.57 -25.78
C ALA A 305 0.29 -48.09 -25.57
N THR A 306 -0.89 -48.57 -25.19
CA THR A 306 -1.15 -50.00 -24.99
C THR A 306 -1.16 -50.67 -26.34
N GLN A 307 -0.36 -51.75 -26.52
CA GLN A 307 -0.46 -52.62 -27.67
C GLN A 307 -1.44 -53.75 -27.31
N PRO A 308 -2.66 -53.77 -27.89
CA PRO A 308 -3.59 -54.86 -27.61
C PRO A 308 -3.06 -56.15 -28.21
N ILE A 309 -2.79 -57.14 -27.38
CA ILE A 309 -2.51 -58.52 -27.84
C ILE A 309 -3.85 -59.22 -27.92
N VAL A 310 -4.34 -59.39 -29.17
CA VAL A 310 -5.56 -60.17 -29.41
C VAL A 310 -5.16 -61.62 -29.45
N ASN A 311 -5.54 -62.43 -28.45
CA ASN A 311 -5.36 -63.85 -28.44
C ASN A 311 -6.53 -64.48 -29.19
N THR A 312 -6.29 -64.81 -30.45
CA THR A 312 -7.31 -65.43 -31.36
C THR A 312 -7.45 -66.95 -31.18
N GLY A 313 -6.79 -67.55 -30.17
CA GLY A 313 -6.57 -69.00 -30.11
C GLY A 313 -7.43 -69.87 -29.16
N THR A 314 -8.37 -69.30 -28.38
CA THR A 314 -9.11 -70.06 -27.35
C THR A 314 -10.62 -69.86 -27.38
N LEU A 315 -11.23 -69.86 -28.58
CA LEU A 315 -12.70 -69.79 -28.64
C LEU A 315 -13.38 -71.21 -28.74
N TYR A 316 -12.61 -72.27 -28.71
CA TYR A 316 -13.15 -73.62 -28.67
C TYR A 316 -12.26 -74.55 -27.81
N GLN A 317 -12.61 -74.70 -26.56
CA GLN A 317 -12.55 -75.98 -25.81
C GLN A 317 -13.68 -75.94 -24.80
#